data_4caf5c2c3f4a2fb48e4dd3d2323c713c
#
_entry.id   4caf5c2c3f4a2fb48e4dd3d2323c713c
#
_cell.length_a   1.000
_cell.length_b   1.000
_cell.length_c   1.000
_cell.angle_alpha   90.00
_cell.angle_beta   90.00
_cell.angle_gamma   90.00
#
_symmetry.space_group_name_H-M   'P 1'
#
loop_
_entity.id
_entity.type
_entity.pdbx_description
1 polymer ?
#
loop_
_entity_poly.entity_id
_entity_poly.type
_entity_poly.pdbx_seq_one_letter_code
_entity_poly.pdbx_strand_id
1 'polypeptide(L)'
;MKEYILNEIKVLTLESSIKRAQKMCKGLPITHIPIVENGELIGCISESDSQTIEDNESSISEYSHLIGYFFADENATILELIKLFADNETNILPVLNNEKNYLGYFELNDVLDLFSSSPFLYNDGVIIVVEKIKKDFSSSEVCQ
;
A
#
# COMPACT_ATOMS: atom_id res chain seq x y z
N MET A 1 0.72 10.24 -13.84
CA MET A 1 0.78 9.37 -12.65
C MET A 1 1.69 8.17 -12.80
N LYS A 2 1.89 7.67 -14.02
CA LYS A 2 2.74 6.48 -14.24
C LYS A 2 4.19 6.65 -13.77
N GLU A 3 4.72 7.86 -13.81
CA GLU A 3 6.08 8.17 -13.36
C GLU A 3 6.26 8.04 -11.84
N TYR A 4 5.15 7.96 -11.09
CA TYR A 4 5.18 7.79 -9.64
C TYR A 4 5.03 6.34 -9.20
N ILE A 5 4.90 5.41 -10.16
CA ILE A 5 4.83 3.98 -9.85
C ILE A 5 6.22 3.51 -9.42
N LEU A 6 6.30 3.03 -8.19
CA LEU A 6 7.55 2.53 -7.62
C LEU A 6 7.58 1.00 -7.70
N ASN A 7 8.76 0.45 -7.79
CA ASN A 7 8.96 -1.01 -7.80
C ASN A 7 10.20 -1.38 -7.00
N GLU A 8 10.37 -0.72 -5.87
CA GLU A 8 11.53 -0.87 -4.99
C GLU A 8 11.32 -1.92 -3.90
N ILE A 9 10.07 -2.14 -3.51
CA ILE A 9 9.74 -3.14 -2.49
C ILE A 9 9.69 -4.51 -3.15
N LYS A 10 10.39 -5.46 -2.56
CA LYS A 10 10.37 -6.83 -3.02
C LYS A 10 9.02 -7.45 -2.69
N VAL A 11 8.30 -7.92 -3.71
CA VAL A 11 6.99 -8.53 -3.50
C VAL A 11 7.13 -9.92 -2.88
N LEU A 12 6.08 -10.35 -2.18
CA LEU A 12 6.00 -11.69 -1.63
C LEU A 12 5.19 -12.58 -2.57
N THR A 13 5.38 -13.89 -2.44
CA THR A 13 4.55 -14.89 -3.10
C THR A 13 3.76 -15.64 -2.04
N LEU A 14 2.81 -16.46 -2.45
CA LEU A 14 2.04 -17.31 -1.51
C LEU A 14 2.96 -18.30 -0.77
N GLU A 15 4.08 -18.68 -1.40
CA GLU A 15 5.05 -19.60 -0.79
C GLU A 15 6.01 -18.91 0.18
N SER A 16 6.04 -17.58 0.21
CA SER A 16 6.89 -16.83 1.13
C SER A 16 6.46 -17.10 2.58
N SER A 17 7.43 -17.07 3.50
CA SER A 17 7.13 -17.30 4.91
C SER A 17 6.54 -16.05 5.56
N ILE A 18 5.74 -16.26 6.58
CA ILE A 18 5.22 -15.18 7.43
C ILE A 18 6.37 -14.40 8.06
N LYS A 19 7.43 -15.09 8.45
CA LYS A 19 8.63 -14.49 9.01
C LYS A 19 9.22 -13.42 8.08
N ARG A 20 9.25 -13.72 6.79
CA ARG A 20 9.74 -12.76 5.79
C ARG A 20 8.86 -11.52 5.71
N ALA A 21 7.54 -11.70 5.73
CA ALA A 21 6.60 -10.59 5.74
C ALA A 21 6.79 -9.72 6.98
N GLN A 22 6.89 -10.33 8.15
CA GLN A 22 7.13 -9.62 9.40
C GLN A 22 8.43 -8.83 9.36
N LYS A 23 9.49 -9.43 8.83
CA LYS A 23 10.80 -8.80 8.73
C LYS A 23 10.78 -7.58 7.79
N MET A 24 10.08 -7.70 6.66
CA MET A 24 9.94 -6.58 5.72
C MET A 24 9.19 -5.40 6.35
N CYS A 25 8.14 -5.67 7.10
CA CYS A 25 7.37 -4.63 7.78
C CYS A 25 8.19 -3.90 8.84
N LYS A 26 9.14 -4.59 9.48
CA LYS A 26 10.02 -3.96 10.47
C LYS A 26 11.06 -3.05 9.82
N GLY A 27 11.49 -3.40 8.62
CA GLY A 27 12.54 -2.64 7.93
C GLY A 27 12.04 -1.47 7.09
N LEU A 28 10.75 -1.41 6.81
CA LEU A 28 10.15 -0.42 5.91
C LEU A 28 8.92 0.20 6.55
N PRO A 29 8.67 1.50 6.31
CA PRO A 29 7.48 2.17 6.85
C PRO A 29 6.23 1.90 6.00
N ILE A 30 5.90 0.62 5.81
CA ILE A 30 4.76 0.20 4.98
C ILE A 30 3.72 -0.50 5.84
N THR A 31 2.45 -0.26 5.53
CA THR A 31 1.33 -0.88 6.25
C THR A 31 0.92 -2.21 5.64
N HIS A 32 1.25 -2.41 4.37
CA HIS A 32 0.87 -3.60 3.61
C HIS A 32 2.01 -4.03 2.70
N ILE A 33 2.04 -5.32 2.37
CA ILE A 33 3.00 -5.87 1.42
C ILE A 33 2.24 -6.57 0.31
N PRO A 34 2.50 -6.24 -0.96
CA PRO A 34 1.86 -6.92 -2.09
C PRO A 34 2.31 -8.37 -2.20
N ILE A 35 1.36 -9.24 -2.53
CA ILE A 35 1.61 -10.65 -2.81
C ILE A 35 1.31 -10.86 -4.29
N VAL A 36 2.30 -11.30 -5.04
CA VAL A 36 2.24 -11.41 -6.50
C VAL A 36 2.67 -12.80 -6.92
N GLU A 37 1.88 -13.42 -7.79
CA GLU A 37 2.18 -14.73 -8.39
C GLU A 37 2.15 -14.60 -9.90
N ASN A 38 3.24 -14.96 -10.57
CA ASN A 38 3.32 -14.95 -12.04
C ASN A 38 2.89 -13.61 -12.65
N GLY A 39 3.27 -12.51 -12.02
CA GLY A 39 2.93 -11.16 -12.49
C GLY A 39 1.53 -10.70 -12.14
N GLU A 40 0.72 -11.53 -11.50
CA GLU A 40 -0.64 -11.18 -11.09
C GLU A 40 -0.70 -10.88 -9.60
N LEU A 41 -1.44 -9.84 -9.25
CA LEU A 41 -1.66 -9.48 -7.85
C LEU A 41 -2.63 -10.46 -7.19
N ILE A 42 -2.17 -11.11 -6.12
CA ILE A 42 -3.03 -11.95 -5.29
C ILE A 42 -3.75 -11.08 -4.25
N GLY A 43 -3.06 -10.08 -3.72
CA GLY A 43 -3.59 -9.18 -2.72
C GLY A 43 -2.47 -8.60 -1.89
N CYS A 44 -2.81 -8.09 -0.72
CA CYS A 44 -1.84 -7.53 0.23
C CYS A 44 -2.07 -8.13 1.60
N ILE A 45 -0.97 -8.35 2.33
CA ILE A 45 -1.07 -8.70 3.75
C ILE A 45 -0.67 -7.46 4.56
N SER A 46 -1.45 -7.16 5.60
CA SER A 46 -1.17 -6.00 6.44
C SER A 46 -0.09 -6.31 7.47
N GLU A 47 0.64 -5.27 7.86
CA GLU A 47 1.61 -5.37 8.95
C GLU A 47 0.94 -5.89 10.22
N SER A 48 -0.20 -5.29 10.61
CA SER A 48 -0.89 -5.67 11.84
C SER A 48 -1.28 -7.14 11.83
N ASP A 49 -1.82 -7.65 10.73
CA ASP A 49 -2.19 -9.05 10.64
C ASP A 49 -0.97 -9.97 10.68
N SER A 50 0.10 -9.61 9.97
CA SER A 50 1.31 -10.43 9.94
C SER A 50 1.96 -10.55 11.32
N GLN A 51 1.89 -9.49 12.13
CA GLN A 51 2.47 -9.48 13.47
C GLN A 51 1.68 -10.32 14.48
N THR A 52 0.43 -10.65 14.20
CA THR A 52 -0.39 -11.49 15.09
C THR A 52 -0.12 -12.98 14.93
N ILE A 53 0.57 -13.38 13.87
CA ILE A 53 0.81 -14.78 13.57
C ILE A 53 2.02 -15.28 14.37
N GLU A 54 1.79 -16.26 15.23
CA GLU A 54 2.86 -16.83 16.07
C GLU A 54 3.73 -17.82 15.30
N ASP A 55 3.12 -18.64 14.43
CA ASP A 55 3.85 -19.61 13.62
C ASP A 55 4.39 -18.96 12.36
N ASN A 56 5.50 -18.23 12.52
CA ASN A 56 6.08 -17.46 11.42
C ASN A 56 6.89 -18.29 10.41
N GLU A 57 7.08 -19.57 10.69
CA GLU A 57 7.69 -20.49 9.72
C GLU A 57 6.70 -20.94 8.65
N SER A 58 5.40 -20.72 8.87
CA SER A 58 4.35 -21.06 7.92
C SER A 58 4.41 -20.17 6.68
N SER A 59 3.87 -20.68 5.56
CA SER A 59 3.76 -19.88 4.34
C SER A 59 2.54 -18.97 4.40
N ILE A 60 2.58 -17.91 3.60
CA ILE A 60 1.47 -16.95 3.49
C ILE A 60 0.19 -17.65 3.01
N SER A 61 0.33 -18.69 2.17
CA SER A 61 -0.81 -19.42 1.64
C SER A 61 -1.69 -20.02 2.73
N GLU A 62 -1.14 -20.35 3.90
CA GLU A 62 -1.89 -20.90 5.03
C GLU A 62 -2.74 -19.83 5.72
N TYR A 63 -2.48 -18.56 5.44
CA TYR A 63 -3.18 -17.42 6.03
C TYR A 63 -3.88 -16.59 4.96
N SER A 64 -4.33 -17.23 3.90
CA SER A 64 -4.98 -16.54 2.77
C SER A 64 -6.20 -15.74 3.17
N HIS A 65 -6.88 -16.10 4.25
CA HIS A 65 -8.03 -15.36 4.77
C HIS A 65 -7.66 -13.97 5.31
N LEU A 66 -6.37 -13.71 5.56
CA LEU A 66 -5.88 -12.39 5.99
C LEU A 66 -5.50 -11.50 4.82
N ILE A 67 -5.45 -12.05 3.60
CA ILE A 67 -5.06 -11.30 2.41
C ILE A 67 -6.22 -10.43 1.94
N GLY A 68 -6.02 -9.12 1.90
CA GLY A 68 -6.99 -8.18 1.36
C GLY A 68 -6.70 -7.91 -0.12
N TYR A 69 -7.74 -7.78 -0.93
CA TYR A 69 -7.57 -7.50 -2.36
C TYR A 69 -8.01 -6.07 -2.67
N PHE A 70 -7.06 -5.24 -3.02
CA PHE A 70 -7.30 -3.88 -3.49
C PHE A 70 -6.15 -3.47 -4.40
N PHE A 71 -6.44 -2.58 -5.32
CA PHE A 71 -5.45 -2.09 -6.28
C PHE A 71 -5.93 -0.79 -6.91
N ALA A 72 -5.02 -0.11 -7.60
CA ALA A 72 -5.33 1.04 -8.42
C ALA A 72 -5.05 0.70 -9.88
N ASP A 73 -5.88 1.23 -10.78
CA ASP A 73 -5.58 1.22 -12.20
C ASP A 73 -4.46 2.22 -12.48
N GLU A 74 -3.57 1.90 -13.44
CA GLU A 74 -2.47 2.81 -13.79
C GLU A 74 -2.94 4.18 -14.28
N ASN A 75 -4.18 4.28 -14.70
CA ASN A 75 -4.79 5.52 -15.19
C ASN A 75 -5.74 6.18 -14.18
N ALA A 76 -5.73 5.72 -12.93
CA ALA A 76 -6.58 6.28 -11.88
C ALA A 76 -6.25 7.75 -11.64
N THR A 77 -7.27 8.53 -11.29
CA THR A 77 -7.10 9.94 -10.93
C THR A 77 -6.54 10.06 -9.51
N ILE A 78 -5.99 11.22 -9.20
CA ILE A 78 -5.47 11.50 -7.85
C ILE A 78 -6.55 11.29 -6.78
N LEU A 79 -7.77 11.76 -7.04
CA LEU A 79 -8.87 11.62 -6.08
C LEU A 79 -9.27 10.17 -5.87
N GLU A 80 -9.28 9.37 -6.95
CA GLU A 80 -9.53 7.93 -6.84
C GLU A 80 -8.46 7.24 -6.00
N LEU A 81 -7.19 7.62 -6.20
CA LEU A 81 -6.08 7.06 -5.43
C LEU A 81 -6.21 7.40 -3.95
N ILE A 82 -6.49 8.65 -3.61
CA ILE A 82 -6.66 9.08 -2.22
C ILE A 82 -7.78 8.30 -1.55
N LYS A 83 -8.89 8.12 -2.26
CA LYS A 83 -10.01 7.34 -1.74
C LYS A 83 -9.61 5.89 -1.47
N LEU A 84 -8.87 5.27 -2.37
CA LEU A 84 -8.41 3.89 -2.21
C LEU A 84 -7.47 3.74 -1.01
N PHE A 85 -6.56 4.69 -0.82
CA PHE A 85 -5.68 4.70 0.35
C PHE A 85 -6.50 4.77 1.65
N ALA A 86 -7.48 5.66 1.68
CA ALA A 86 -8.29 5.87 2.87
C ALA A 86 -9.21 4.67 3.16
N ASP A 87 -9.89 4.17 2.15
CA ASP A 87 -10.83 3.05 2.30
C ASP A 87 -10.14 1.77 2.78
N ASN A 88 -8.89 1.57 2.40
CA ASN A 88 -8.14 0.36 2.74
C ASN A 88 -7.13 0.58 3.87
N GLU A 89 -7.10 1.77 4.45
CA GLU A 89 -6.20 2.11 5.56
C GLU A 89 -4.75 1.70 5.27
N THR A 90 -4.30 1.97 4.05
CA THR A 90 -2.99 1.58 3.55
C THR A 90 -2.16 2.81 3.19
N ASN A 91 -0.84 2.71 3.30
CA ASN A 91 0.06 3.75 2.80
C ASN A 91 0.79 3.34 1.52
N ILE A 92 0.55 2.14 1.02
CA ILE A 92 0.97 1.73 -0.32
C ILE A 92 -0.22 1.15 -1.06
N LEU A 93 -0.21 1.26 -2.38
CA LEU A 93 -1.34 0.86 -3.21
C LEU A 93 -0.81 0.17 -4.45
N PRO A 94 -1.04 -1.15 -4.59
CA PRO A 94 -0.61 -1.87 -5.80
C PRO A 94 -1.25 -1.29 -7.05
N VAL A 95 -0.50 -1.28 -8.14
CA VAL A 95 -0.95 -0.71 -9.42
C VAL A 95 -1.00 -1.81 -10.47
N LEU A 96 -2.12 -1.91 -11.16
CA LEU A 96 -2.31 -2.88 -12.23
C LEU A 96 -2.56 -2.15 -13.55
N ASN A 97 -2.15 -2.80 -14.65
CA ASN A 97 -2.48 -2.31 -15.99
C ASN A 97 -3.84 -2.87 -16.44
N ASN A 98 -4.22 -2.56 -17.69
CA ASN A 98 -5.49 -3.02 -18.25
C ASN A 98 -5.60 -4.54 -18.34
N GLU A 99 -4.47 -5.24 -18.37
CA GLU A 99 -4.42 -6.71 -18.42
C GLU A 99 -4.35 -7.34 -17.03
N LYS A 100 -4.48 -6.51 -15.98
CA LYS A 100 -4.42 -6.93 -14.59
C LYS A 100 -3.04 -7.43 -14.16
N ASN A 101 -1.99 -7.03 -14.85
CA ASN A 101 -0.62 -7.32 -14.45
C ASN A 101 -0.13 -6.31 -13.43
N TYR A 102 0.60 -6.79 -12.44
CA TYR A 102 1.17 -5.95 -11.40
C TYR A 102 2.33 -5.13 -11.97
N LEU A 103 2.26 -3.81 -11.82
CA LEU A 103 3.29 -2.89 -12.32
C LEU A 103 4.22 -2.39 -11.20
N GLY A 104 3.72 -2.29 -10.01
CA GLY A 104 4.42 -1.69 -8.88
C GLY A 104 3.40 -1.14 -7.90
N TYR A 105 3.76 -0.07 -7.21
CA TYR A 105 2.87 0.51 -6.19
C TYR A 105 3.01 2.03 -6.17
N PHE A 106 1.97 2.70 -5.66
CA PHE A 106 2.02 4.11 -5.29
C PHE A 106 2.23 4.22 -3.78
N GLU A 107 2.98 5.22 -3.36
CA GLU A 107 3.09 5.60 -1.95
C GLU A 107 2.13 6.74 -1.64
N LEU A 108 1.49 6.67 -0.48
CA LEU A 108 0.54 7.68 -0.05
C LEU A 108 1.14 9.09 -0.03
N ASN A 109 2.35 9.22 0.51
CA ASN A 109 2.99 10.54 0.61
C ASN A 109 3.25 11.17 -0.76
N ASP A 110 3.64 10.38 -1.75
CA ASP A 110 3.85 10.88 -3.10
C ASP A 110 2.55 11.41 -3.69
N VAL A 111 1.46 10.68 -3.51
CA VAL A 111 0.14 11.06 -4.03
C VAL A 111 -0.38 12.32 -3.30
N LEU A 112 -0.19 12.40 -1.99
CA LEU A 112 -0.61 13.56 -1.21
C LEU A 112 0.20 14.81 -1.57
N ASP A 113 1.49 14.67 -1.81
CA ASP A 113 2.33 15.79 -2.25
C ASP A 113 1.89 16.29 -3.61
N LEU A 114 1.58 15.39 -4.53
CA LEU A 114 1.08 15.74 -5.85
C LEU A 114 -0.28 16.44 -5.75
N PHE A 115 -1.16 15.93 -4.90
CA PHE A 115 -2.48 16.51 -4.65
C PHE A 115 -2.36 17.93 -4.09
N SER A 116 -1.51 18.13 -3.07
CA SER A 116 -1.36 19.43 -2.41
C SER A 116 -0.66 20.47 -3.27
N SER A 117 0.10 20.06 -4.28
CA SER A 117 0.81 20.98 -5.19
C SER A 117 -0.02 21.31 -6.43
N SER A 118 -1.19 20.70 -6.61
CA SER A 118 -2.04 20.93 -7.78
C SER A 118 -2.74 22.31 -7.70
N PRO A 119 -2.64 23.17 -8.76
CA PRO A 119 -3.16 24.53 -8.68
C PRO A 119 -4.68 24.64 -8.49
N PHE A 120 -5.46 23.68 -8.95
CA PHE A 120 -6.91 23.73 -8.77
C PHE A 120 -7.40 23.22 -7.42
N LEU A 121 -6.49 22.90 -6.53
CA LEU A 121 -6.81 22.42 -5.18
C LEU A 121 -6.47 23.43 -4.08
N TYR A 122 -6.24 24.68 -4.46
CA TYR A 122 -6.01 25.77 -3.51
C TYR A 122 -7.33 26.19 -2.85
N ASN A 123 -7.90 25.26 -2.13
CA ASN A 123 -9.01 25.50 -1.22
C ASN A 123 -8.46 25.15 0.17
N ASP A 124 -8.48 26.10 1.07
CA ASP A 124 -7.91 25.95 2.40
C ASP A 124 -8.42 24.70 3.12
N GLY A 125 -9.70 24.38 2.96
CA GLY A 125 -10.27 23.20 3.56
C GLY A 125 -9.69 21.90 3.04
N VAL A 126 -9.42 21.84 1.73
CA VAL A 126 -8.81 20.66 1.09
C VAL A 126 -7.39 20.47 1.56
N ILE A 127 -6.62 21.55 1.66
CA ILE A 127 -5.25 21.50 2.14
C ILE A 127 -5.19 20.98 3.58
N ILE A 128 -6.11 21.43 4.41
CA ILE A 128 -6.21 20.97 5.82
C ILE A 128 -6.47 19.48 5.88
N VAL A 129 -7.34 18.96 5.02
CA VAL A 129 -7.67 17.52 4.98
C VAL A 129 -6.43 16.70 4.60
N VAL A 130 -5.68 17.15 3.58
CA VAL A 130 -4.46 16.47 3.14
C VAL A 130 -3.42 16.44 4.27
N GLU A 131 -3.21 17.57 4.94
CA GLU A 131 -2.27 17.65 6.06
C GLU A 131 -2.67 16.74 7.21
N LYS A 132 -3.96 16.63 7.49
CA LYS A 132 -4.47 15.74 8.53
C LYS A 132 -4.18 14.28 8.20
N ILE A 133 -4.39 13.86 6.95
CA ILE A 133 -4.11 12.49 6.52
C ILE A 133 -2.62 12.18 6.69
N LYS A 134 -1.74 13.08 6.26
CA LYS A 134 -0.30 12.92 6.42
C LYS A 134 0.09 12.77 7.89
N LYS A 135 -0.46 13.61 8.74
CA LYS A 135 -0.18 13.60 10.17
C LYS A 135 -0.62 12.28 10.83
N ASP A 136 -1.81 11.80 10.48
CA ASP A 136 -2.34 10.55 11.05
C ASP A 136 -1.43 9.36 10.70
N PHE A 137 -0.96 9.26 9.47
CA PHE A 137 -0.05 8.20 9.06
C PHE A 137 1.34 8.35 9.72
N SER A 138 1.84 9.56 9.80
CA SER A 138 3.12 9.81 10.48
C SER A 138 3.05 9.48 11.97
N SER A 139 1.93 9.83 12.62
CA SER A 139 1.72 9.50 14.03
C SER A 139 1.67 8.01 14.28
N SER A 140 1.08 7.23 13.37
CA SER A 140 1.05 5.77 13.47
C SER A 140 2.46 5.19 13.46
N GLU A 141 3.34 5.74 12.64
CA GLU A 141 4.73 5.30 12.56
C GLU A 141 5.51 5.62 13.83
N VAL A 142 5.25 6.77 14.40
CA VAL A 142 5.97 7.24 15.61
C VAL A 142 5.53 6.49 16.86
N CYS A 143 4.29 6.07 16.93
CA CYS A 143 3.75 5.38 18.12
C CYS A 143 4.22 3.94 18.25
N GLN A 144 5.02 3.46 17.34
CA GLN A 144 5.58 2.13 17.42
C GLN A 144 6.91 2.15 18.16
#